data_f9859a8ac3e0429f44df7c26f259a0a1
#
_entry.id   f9859a8ac3e0429f44df7c26f259a0a1
#
_cell.length_a   1.000
_cell.length_b   1.000
_cell.length_c   1.000
_cell.angle_alpha   90.00
_cell.angle_beta   90.00
_cell.angle_gamma   90.00
#
_symmetry.space_group_name_H-M   'P 1'
#
loop_
_entity.id
_entity.type
_entity.pdbx_description
1 polymer ?
#
loop_
_entity_poly.entity_id
_entity_poly.type
_entity_poly.pdbx_seq_one_letter_code
_entity_poly.pdbx_strand_id
1 'polypeptide(L)'
;MIKLIASDMDGTLLNSNHKISEENIKAIKEAEQKGIRFAIATGRDYESVKPVLNEYNLKCECIVMSGAEYRDINGSVLESIEIDNEDVKKIIEELHLVGLSCDILTDKGVYGSNKELYEKGLKERKEMLENTMSEEKLKEFEKQFRHLFNPKYISDINTFTNENIKIYKVMAYSKDCELIEELKGKFNKNENIAVASTFSNDIEITHVNAQKGRIISKVIKKLNIEKDEVMVLGDSFNDYSMFTEFNNSFAMGNAIDEIKNIATYITDSNDNNGVAKAIYKMIK
;
A
#
# COMPACT_ATOMS: atom_id res chain seq x y z
N MET A 1 -5.29 -9.67 25.50
CA MET A 1 -6.19 -10.26 24.48
C MET A 1 -6.12 -9.38 23.24
N ILE A 2 -6.02 -9.94 22.02
CA ILE A 2 -5.98 -9.15 20.79
C ILE A 2 -7.28 -8.38 20.59
N LYS A 3 -7.17 -7.13 20.19
CA LYS A 3 -8.30 -6.21 19.87
C LYS A 3 -8.28 -5.72 18.43
N LEU A 4 -7.10 -5.73 17.78
CA LEU A 4 -6.94 -5.35 16.38
C LEU A 4 -6.00 -6.32 15.67
N ILE A 5 -6.39 -6.78 14.50
CA ILE A 5 -5.56 -7.53 13.56
C ILE A 5 -5.36 -6.66 12.33
N ALA A 6 -4.11 -6.36 11.96
CA ALA A 6 -3.77 -5.67 10.73
C ALA A 6 -2.98 -6.62 9.82
N SER A 7 -3.54 -6.92 8.66
CA SER A 7 -2.96 -7.82 7.67
C SER A 7 -2.58 -7.07 6.41
N ASP A 8 -1.34 -7.26 5.94
CA ASP A 8 -1.03 -6.92 4.56
C ASP A 8 -1.95 -7.69 3.59
N MET A 9 -2.04 -7.20 2.38
CA MET A 9 -2.96 -7.70 1.36
C MET A 9 -2.26 -8.60 0.33
N ASP A 10 -1.32 -8.05 -0.41
CA ASP A 10 -0.65 -8.74 -1.51
C ASP A 10 0.50 -9.61 -1.01
N GLY A 11 0.45 -10.93 -1.27
CA GLY A 11 1.42 -11.88 -0.69
C GLY A 11 1.11 -12.31 0.73
N THR A 12 0.09 -11.75 1.37
CA THR A 12 -0.34 -12.07 2.74
C THR A 12 -1.79 -12.57 2.77
N LEU A 13 -2.78 -11.67 2.67
CA LEU A 13 -4.21 -12.04 2.68
C LEU A 13 -4.64 -12.68 1.37
N LEU A 14 -4.16 -12.14 0.24
CA LEU A 14 -4.40 -12.67 -1.10
C LEU A 14 -3.40 -13.80 -1.42
N ASN A 15 -3.91 -14.89 -1.96
CA ASN A 15 -3.11 -15.99 -2.50
C ASN A 15 -2.48 -15.63 -3.87
N SER A 16 -1.69 -16.53 -4.44
CA SER A 16 -1.04 -16.37 -5.76
C SER A 16 -2.01 -16.16 -6.93
N ASN A 17 -3.30 -16.45 -6.74
CA ASN A 17 -4.38 -16.16 -7.70
C ASN A 17 -5.10 -14.85 -7.39
N HIS A 18 -4.56 -13.98 -6.54
CA HIS A 18 -5.16 -12.73 -6.07
C HIS A 18 -6.55 -12.88 -5.44
N LYS A 19 -6.79 -14.01 -4.76
CA LYS A 19 -8.06 -14.31 -4.07
C LYS A 19 -7.85 -14.49 -2.58
N ILE A 20 -8.88 -14.14 -1.79
CA ILE A 20 -8.92 -14.46 -0.37
C ILE A 20 -9.53 -15.86 -0.24
N SER A 21 -8.85 -16.76 0.48
CA SER A 21 -9.36 -18.10 0.69
C SER A 21 -10.57 -18.12 1.64
N GLU A 22 -11.45 -19.12 1.49
CA GLU A 22 -12.62 -19.28 2.37
C GLU A 22 -12.22 -19.41 3.84
N GLU A 23 -11.09 -20.08 4.12
CA GLU A 23 -10.59 -20.26 5.48
C GLU A 23 -10.09 -18.95 6.09
N ASN A 24 -9.43 -18.09 5.31
CA ASN A 24 -9.05 -16.74 5.75
C ASN A 24 -10.29 -15.90 6.07
N ILE A 25 -11.32 -15.92 5.20
CA ILE A 25 -12.59 -15.22 5.46
C ILE A 25 -13.27 -15.73 6.72
N LYS A 26 -13.29 -17.05 6.94
CA LYS A 26 -13.88 -17.65 8.13
C LYS A 26 -13.15 -17.21 9.41
N ALA A 27 -11.81 -17.25 9.40
CA ALA A 27 -11.01 -16.82 10.55
C ALA A 27 -11.20 -15.35 10.89
N ILE A 28 -11.28 -14.47 9.88
CA ILE A 28 -11.58 -13.05 10.06
C ILE A 28 -12.95 -12.87 10.71
N LYS A 29 -14.00 -13.53 10.20
CA LYS A 29 -15.35 -13.44 10.75
C LYS A 29 -15.43 -13.97 12.19
N GLU A 30 -14.70 -15.03 12.52
CA GLU A 30 -14.62 -15.54 13.90
C GLU A 30 -13.93 -14.53 14.84
N ALA A 31 -12.88 -13.85 14.38
CA ALA A 31 -12.24 -12.78 15.14
C ALA A 31 -13.21 -11.61 15.38
N GLU A 32 -13.93 -11.18 14.33
CA GLU A 32 -14.94 -10.10 14.42
C GLU A 32 -16.07 -10.47 15.41
N GLN A 33 -16.55 -11.72 15.41
CA GLN A 33 -17.55 -12.20 16.38
C GLN A 33 -17.07 -12.14 17.83
N LYS A 34 -15.76 -12.21 18.06
CA LYS A 34 -15.13 -11.98 19.37
C LYS A 34 -14.88 -10.50 19.69
N GLY A 35 -15.33 -9.59 18.84
CA GLY A 35 -15.13 -8.15 18.99
C GLY A 35 -13.74 -7.65 18.59
N ILE A 36 -12.95 -8.48 17.89
CA ILE A 36 -11.63 -8.11 17.39
C ILE A 36 -11.81 -7.37 16.05
N ARG A 37 -11.22 -6.20 15.95
CA ARG A 37 -11.22 -5.38 14.71
C ARG A 37 -10.28 -6.03 13.69
N PHE A 38 -10.63 -5.96 12.42
CA PHE A 38 -9.75 -6.36 11.32
C PHE A 38 -9.46 -5.18 10.42
N ALA A 39 -8.21 -5.01 10.03
CA ALA A 39 -7.76 -3.99 9.09
C ALA A 39 -6.89 -4.61 7.99
N ILE A 40 -7.13 -4.21 6.74
CA ILE A 40 -6.19 -4.45 5.64
C ILE A 40 -5.16 -3.33 5.63
N ALA A 41 -3.86 -3.66 5.46
CA ALA A 41 -2.77 -2.70 5.38
C ALA A 41 -1.99 -2.90 4.07
N THR A 42 -2.16 -2.01 3.09
CA THR A 42 -1.66 -2.22 1.73
C THR A 42 -1.00 -0.97 1.12
N GLY A 43 -0.14 -1.18 0.12
CA GLY A 43 0.38 -0.11 -0.75
C GLY A 43 -0.65 0.43 -1.74
N ARG A 44 -1.76 -0.30 -1.97
CA ARG A 44 -2.84 0.11 -2.86
C ARG A 44 -3.59 1.32 -2.30
N ASP A 45 -4.25 2.07 -3.19
CA ASP A 45 -5.24 3.08 -2.79
C ASP A 45 -6.61 2.45 -2.45
N TYR A 46 -7.48 3.23 -1.86
CA TYR A 46 -8.79 2.74 -1.40
C TYR A 46 -9.70 2.28 -2.56
N GLU A 47 -9.64 2.94 -3.71
CA GLU A 47 -10.47 2.57 -4.86
C GLU A 47 -10.04 1.21 -5.47
N SER A 48 -8.78 0.83 -5.30
CA SER A 48 -8.26 -0.50 -5.68
C SER A 48 -8.59 -1.59 -4.65
N VAL A 49 -8.75 -1.23 -3.37
CA VAL A 49 -9.10 -2.18 -2.29
C VAL A 49 -10.60 -2.47 -2.27
N LYS A 50 -11.43 -1.46 -2.46
CA LYS A 50 -12.89 -1.54 -2.36
C LYS A 50 -13.57 -2.63 -3.19
N PRO A 51 -13.17 -2.90 -4.47
CA PRO A 51 -13.72 -4.01 -5.22
C PRO A 51 -13.49 -5.37 -4.58
N VAL A 52 -12.30 -5.59 -3.99
CA VAL A 52 -11.97 -6.83 -3.29
C VAL A 52 -12.83 -6.99 -2.02
N LEU A 53 -12.98 -5.93 -1.23
CA LEU A 53 -13.86 -5.96 -0.06
C LEU A 53 -15.30 -6.32 -0.44
N ASN A 54 -15.80 -5.75 -1.52
CA ASN A 54 -17.16 -6.01 -2.01
C ASN A 54 -17.33 -7.46 -2.50
N GLU A 55 -16.34 -8.01 -3.20
CA GLU A 55 -16.36 -9.39 -3.71
C GLU A 55 -16.54 -10.41 -2.58
N TYR A 56 -15.85 -10.20 -1.45
CA TYR A 56 -15.89 -11.12 -0.31
C TYR A 56 -16.89 -10.70 0.78
N ASN A 57 -17.67 -9.63 0.55
CA ASN A 57 -18.56 -9.05 1.56
C ASN A 57 -17.83 -8.83 2.91
N LEU A 58 -16.61 -8.29 2.82
CA LEU A 58 -15.75 -8.02 3.96
C LEU A 58 -15.87 -6.54 4.34
N LYS A 59 -16.32 -6.26 5.56
CA LYS A 59 -16.41 -4.91 6.11
C LYS A 59 -15.30 -4.73 7.13
N CYS A 60 -14.17 -4.21 6.72
CA CYS A 60 -13.03 -4.00 7.59
C CYS A 60 -12.44 -2.59 7.42
N GLU A 61 -11.56 -2.23 8.32
CA GLU A 61 -10.79 -1.02 8.25
C GLU A 61 -9.71 -1.15 7.17
N CYS A 62 -9.25 -0.02 6.62
CA CYS A 62 -8.26 -0.01 5.55
C CYS A 62 -7.14 0.98 5.85
N ILE A 63 -5.92 0.47 5.86
CA ILE A 63 -4.69 1.24 5.84
C ILE A 63 -4.19 1.16 4.40
N VAL A 64 -4.21 2.28 3.71
CA VAL A 64 -3.94 2.35 2.27
C VAL A 64 -2.77 3.27 1.96
N MET A 65 -2.26 3.19 0.72
CA MET A 65 -1.12 3.97 0.25
C MET A 65 0.08 3.88 1.20
N SER A 66 0.43 2.63 1.59
CA SER A 66 1.56 2.31 2.47
C SER A 66 1.50 2.95 3.87
N GLY A 67 0.32 3.37 4.32
CA GLY A 67 0.12 4.04 5.61
C GLY A 67 -0.14 5.55 5.51
N ALA A 68 -0.37 6.08 4.33
CA ALA A 68 -0.75 7.49 4.16
C ALA A 68 -2.19 7.78 4.60
N GLU A 69 -3.09 6.79 4.54
CA GLU A 69 -4.44 6.91 5.09
C GLU A 69 -4.84 5.69 5.91
N TYR A 70 -5.60 5.94 6.96
CA TYR A 70 -6.34 4.93 7.73
C TYR A 70 -7.83 5.25 7.66
N ARG A 71 -8.63 4.30 7.17
CA ARG A 71 -10.07 4.44 6.99
C ARG A 71 -10.85 3.47 7.87
N ASP A 72 -12.00 3.92 8.36
CA ASP A 72 -12.93 3.06 9.10
C ASP A 72 -13.67 2.07 8.18
N ILE A 73 -14.51 1.23 8.78
CA ILE A 73 -15.33 0.24 8.08
C ILE A 73 -16.34 0.83 7.08
N ASN A 74 -16.61 2.13 7.15
CA ASN A 74 -17.50 2.88 6.24
C ASN A 74 -16.70 3.59 5.15
N GLY A 75 -15.35 3.50 5.18
CA GLY A 75 -14.46 4.19 4.27
C GLY A 75 -14.15 5.65 4.63
N SER A 76 -14.57 6.12 5.81
CA SER A 76 -14.26 7.48 6.30
C SER A 76 -12.81 7.55 6.78
N VAL A 77 -12.09 8.61 6.41
CA VAL A 77 -10.69 8.80 6.81
C VAL A 77 -10.60 9.13 8.30
N LEU A 78 -9.95 8.28 9.08
CA LEU A 78 -9.69 8.47 10.51
C LEU A 78 -8.37 9.20 10.78
N GLU A 79 -7.38 8.96 9.93
CA GLU A 79 -6.04 9.57 10.00
C GLU A 79 -5.47 9.66 8.59
N SER A 80 -4.71 10.73 8.30
CA SER A 80 -3.95 10.87 7.06
C SER A 80 -2.59 11.51 7.32
N ILE A 81 -1.64 11.21 6.44
CA ILE A 81 -0.27 11.73 6.46
C ILE A 81 0.08 12.12 5.03
N GLU A 82 0.18 13.42 4.80
CA GLU A 82 0.43 13.99 3.47
C GLU A 82 1.93 14.25 3.26
N ILE A 83 2.38 14.27 2.01
CA ILE A 83 3.71 14.78 1.64
C ILE A 83 3.62 16.31 1.62
N ASP A 84 4.64 16.99 2.13
CA ASP A 84 4.71 18.45 2.08
C ASP A 84 4.74 18.95 0.63
N ASN A 85 3.97 19.99 0.34
CA ASN A 85 3.83 20.55 -1.00
C ASN A 85 5.17 20.96 -1.64
N GLU A 86 6.12 21.46 -0.87
CA GLU A 86 7.45 21.81 -1.35
C GLU A 86 8.27 20.57 -1.73
N ASP A 87 8.13 19.47 -1.01
CA ASP A 87 8.76 18.21 -1.38
C ASP A 87 8.11 17.62 -2.64
N VAL A 88 6.78 17.68 -2.76
CA VAL A 88 6.06 17.28 -3.99
C VAL A 88 6.55 18.05 -5.21
N LYS A 89 6.70 19.37 -5.12
CA LYS A 89 7.21 20.19 -6.23
C LYS A 89 8.59 19.71 -6.68
N LYS A 90 9.52 19.57 -5.73
CA LYS A 90 10.89 19.09 -6.01
C LYS A 90 10.90 17.70 -6.64
N ILE A 91 10.08 16.78 -6.14
CA ILE A 91 9.96 15.42 -6.68
C ILE A 91 9.50 15.49 -8.15
N ILE A 92 8.44 16.22 -8.43
CA ILE A 92 7.88 16.31 -9.78
C ILE A 92 8.86 17.02 -10.75
N GLU A 93 9.50 18.10 -10.31
CA GLU A 93 10.52 18.80 -11.10
C GLU A 93 11.69 17.87 -11.48
N GLU A 94 12.20 17.10 -10.53
CA GLU A 94 13.29 16.16 -10.76
C GLU A 94 12.90 15.01 -11.71
N LEU A 95 11.66 14.47 -11.57
CA LEU A 95 11.15 13.48 -12.50
C LEU A 95 10.99 14.03 -13.91
N HIS A 96 10.49 15.26 -14.05
CA HIS A 96 10.36 15.93 -15.35
C HIS A 96 11.71 16.22 -16.01
N LEU A 97 12.75 16.59 -15.25
CA LEU A 97 14.11 16.84 -15.77
C LEU A 97 14.68 15.59 -16.47
N VAL A 98 14.32 14.39 -16.04
CA VAL A 98 14.75 13.14 -16.67
C VAL A 98 13.69 12.57 -17.64
N GLY A 99 12.66 13.34 -17.97
CA GLY A 99 11.64 12.97 -18.95
C GLY A 99 10.60 11.97 -18.44
N LEU A 100 10.43 11.85 -17.13
CA LEU A 100 9.42 10.99 -16.51
C LEU A 100 8.23 11.82 -16.03
N SER A 101 7.01 11.30 -16.25
CA SER A 101 5.81 11.74 -15.56
C SER A 101 5.56 10.87 -14.34
N CYS A 102 4.67 11.31 -13.47
CA CYS A 102 4.27 10.53 -12.29
C CYS A 102 2.76 10.54 -12.08
N ASP A 103 2.29 9.52 -11.38
CA ASP A 103 0.99 9.46 -10.75
C ASP A 103 1.06 10.16 -9.39
N ILE A 104 0.16 11.09 -9.14
CA ILE A 104 0.01 11.82 -7.89
C ILE A 104 -1.30 11.37 -7.25
N LEU A 105 -1.21 10.59 -6.17
CA LEU A 105 -2.35 10.07 -5.43
C LEU A 105 -2.76 11.05 -4.35
N THR A 106 -4.02 11.47 -4.38
CA THR A 106 -4.54 12.54 -3.52
C THR A 106 -5.90 12.16 -2.89
N ASP A 107 -6.39 12.98 -1.98
CA ASP A 107 -7.76 12.88 -1.44
C ASP A 107 -8.86 13.14 -2.48
N LYS A 108 -8.51 13.70 -3.65
CA LYS A 108 -9.44 14.00 -4.76
C LYS A 108 -9.26 13.09 -5.98
N GLY A 109 -8.49 12.01 -5.84
CA GLY A 109 -8.20 11.03 -6.88
C GLY A 109 -6.78 11.10 -7.40
N VAL A 110 -6.54 10.50 -8.56
CA VAL A 110 -5.22 10.40 -9.18
C VAL A 110 -5.03 11.48 -10.24
N TYR A 111 -3.86 12.11 -10.22
CA TYR A 111 -3.45 13.12 -11.19
C TYR A 111 -2.14 12.71 -11.85
N GLY A 112 -2.05 12.93 -13.18
CA GLY A 112 -0.81 12.83 -13.92
C GLY A 112 -0.07 14.18 -13.92
N SER A 113 1.22 14.18 -13.68
CA SER A 113 1.99 15.41 -13.54
C SER A 113 2.24 16.16 -14.85
N ASN A 114 2.25 15.46 -15.99
CA ASN A 114 2.42 16.03 -17.33
C ASN A 114 1.78 15.09 -18.35
N LYS A 115 0.83 15.60 -19.14
CA LYS A 115 0.06 14.77 -20.08
C LYS A 115 0.93 14.07 -21.13
N GLU A 116 1.83 14.80 -21.78
CA GLU A 116 2.65 14.27 -22.87
C GLU A 116 3.63 13.18 -22.36
N LEU A 117 4.34 13.49 -21.28
CA LEU A 117 5.23 12.51 -20.63
C LEU A 117 4.46 11.32 -20.09
N TYR A 118 3.26 11.56 -19.57
CA TYR A 118 2.42 10.51 -19.01
C TYR A 118 1.94 9.53 -20.10
N GLU A 119 1.42 10.03 -21.23
CA GLU A 119 0.97 9.20 -22.35
C GLU A 119 2.12 8.35 -22.92
N LYS A 120 3.34 8.92 -22.98
CA LYS A 120 4.55 8.17 -23.36
C LYS A 120 4.84 7.04 -22.36
N GLY A 121 4.92 7.36 -21.07
CA GLY A 121 5.20 6.38 -20.00
C GLY A 121 4.12 5.30 -19.91
N LEU A 122 2.85 5.66 -20.09
CA LEU A 122 1.73 4.70 -20.09
C LEU A 122 1.85 3.68 -21.24
N LYS A 123 2.24 4.14 -22.44
CA LYS A 123 2.50 3.24 -23.56
C LYS A 123 3.62 2.24 -23.24
N GLU A 124 4.71 2.72 -22.68
CA GLU A 124 5.85 1.89 -22.28
C GLU A 124 5.46 0.86 -21.20
N ARG A 125 4.66 1.29 -20.23
CA ARG A 125 4.15 0.41 -19.16
C ARG A 125 3.22 -0.68 -19.70
N LYS A 126 2.32 -0.34 -20.64
CA LYS A 126 1.44 -1.31 -21.28
C LYS A 126 2.22 -2.36 -22.08
N GLU A 127 3.18 -1.94 -22.89
CA GLU A 127 4.05 -2.86 -23.63
C GLU A 127 4.78 -3.84 -22.71
N MET A 128 5.23 -3.38 -21.53
CA MET A 128 5.87 -4.25 -20.54
C MET A 128 4.87 -5.25 -19.94
N LEU A 129 3.68 -4.80 -19.55
CA LEU A 129 2.64 -5.66 -18.97
C LEU A 129 2.18 -6.72 -19.97
N GLU A 130 2.00 -6.36 -21.26
CA GLU A 130 1.68 -7.29 -22.35
C GLU A 130 2.75 -8.39 -22.54
N ASN A 131 4.00 -8.06 -22.29
CA ASN A 131 5.12 -9.02 -22.37
C ASN A 131 5.24 -9.93 -21.13
N THR A 132 4.64 -9.55 -19.99
CA THR A 132 4.79 -10.25 -18.71
C THR A 132 3.53 -10.96 -18.24
N MET A 133 2.36 -10.61 -18.77
CA MET A 133 1.07 -11.13 -18.35
C MET A 133 0.29 -11.71 -19.55
N SER A 134 -0.58 -12.70 -19.27
CA SER A 134 -1.56 -13.13 -20.27
C SER A 134 -2.60 -12.03 -20.53
N GLU A 135 -3.23 -12.05 -21.71
CA GLU A 135 -4.26 -11.06 -22.09
C GLU A 135 -5.42 -10.98 -21.07
N GLU A 136 -5.81 -12.12 -20.48
CA GLU A 136 -6.85 -12.18 -19.44
C GLU A 136 -6.39 -11.44 -18.16
N LYS A 137 -5.18 -11.73 -17.68
CA LYS A 137 -4.61 -11.07 -16.48
C LYS A 137 -4.41 -9.58 -16.72
N LEU A 138 -4.00 -9.18 -17.90
CA LEU A 138 -3.85 -7.76 -18.25
C LEU A 138 -5.20 -7.02 -18.19
N LYS A 139 -6.27 -7.61 -18.74
CA LYS A 139 -7.63 -7.03 -18.68
C LYS A 139 -8.15 -6.92 -17.23
N GLU A 140 -7.87 -7.92 -16.40
CA GLU A 140 -8.21 -7.86 -14.98
C GLU A 140 -7.43 -6.75 -14.26
N PHE A 141 -6.12 -6.65 -14.52
CA PHE A 141 -5.26 -5.61 -13.97
C PHE A 141 -5.73 -4.22 -14.39
N GLU A 142 -5.97 -3.97 -15.67
CA GLU A 142 -6.50 -2.69 -16.18
C GLU A 142 -7.86 -2.34 -15.58
N LYS A 143 -8.72 -3.33 -15.37
CA LYS A 143 -10.03 -3.13 -14.72
C LYS A 143 -9.87 -2.73 -13.24
N GLN A 144 -8.99 -3.40 -12.52
CA GLN A 144 -8.74 -3.16 -11.09
C GLN A 144 -8.09 -1.80 -10.85
N PHE A 145 -7.14 -1.41 -11.71
CA PHE A 145 -6.37 -0.16 -11.59
C PHE A 145 -6.80 0.91 -12.61
N ARG A 146 -8.04 0.82 -13.11
CA ARG A 146 -8.55 1.70 -14.18
C ARG A 146 -8.33 3.19 -13.92
N HIS A 147 -8.44 3.63 -12.68
CA HIS A 147 -8.26 5.01 -12.28
C HIS A 147 -6.80 5.48 -12.40
N LEU A 148 -5.81 4.58 -12.33
CA LEU A 148 -4.39 4.87 -12.60
C LEU A 148 -4.11 4.98 -14.10
N PHE A 149 -4.94 4.38 -14.96
CA PHE A 149 -4.78 4.46 -16.41
C PHE A 149 -5.53 5.65 -17.05
N ASN A 150 -6.26 6.41 -16.26
CA ASN A 150 -7.03 7.57 -16.75
C ASN A 150 -7.04 8.71 -15.72
N PRO A 151 -5.86 9.25 -15.38
CA PRO A 151 -5.76 10.31 -14.38
C PRO A 151 -6.31 11.63 -14.91
N LYS A 152 -6.63 12.53 -14.00
CA LYS A 152 -6.71 13.96 -14.30
C LYS A 152 -5.30 14.49 -14.50
N TYR A 153 -5.12 15.53 -15.31
CA TYR A 153 -3.78 16.14 -15.47
C TYR A 153 -3.71 17.45 -14.72
N ILE A 154 -2.59 17.70 -14.06
CA ILE A 154 -2.30 19.01 -13.50
C ILE A 154 -1.93 19.97 -14.63
N SER A 155 -2.39 21.20 -14.55
CA SER A 155 -2.03 22.25 -15.53
C SER A 155 -0.71 22.93 -15.17
N ASP A 156 -0.50 23.15 -13.88
CA ASP A 156 0.68 23.78 -13.31
C ASP A 156 0.88 23.28 -11.88
N ILE A 157 2.11 22.92 -11.54
CA ILE A 157 2.42 22.33 -10.22
C ILE A 157 2.25 23.35 -9.09
N ASN A 158 2.59 24.61 -9.29
CA ASN A 158 2.46 25.63 -8.25
C ASN A 158 0.99 25.92 -7.93
N THR A 159 0.15 26.00 -8.97
CA THR A 159 -1.30 26.14 -8.79
C THR A 159 -1.87 24.92 -8.06
N PHE A 160 -1.51 23.72 -8.51
CA PHE A 160 -1.99 22.45 -7.97
C PHE A 160 -1.65 22.29 -6.48
N THR A 161 -0.40 22.58 -6.07
CA THR A 161 0.02 22.46 -4.67
C THR A 161 -0.52 23.59 -3.78
N ASN A 162 -0.99 24.69 -4.35
CA ASN A 162 -1.66 25.76 -3.62
C ASN A 162 -3.19 25.53 -3.44
N GLU A 163 -3.76 24.54 -4.17
CA GLU A 163 -5.12 24.09 -3.90
C GLU A 163 -5.14 23.30 -2.59
N ASN A 164 -6.31 23.29 -1.92
CA ASN A 164 -6.49 22.47 -0.72
C ASN A 164 -6.68 21.00 -1.11
N ILE A 165 -5.59 20.38 -1.57
CA ILE A 165 -5.47 18.98 -1.98
C ILE A 165 -4.42 18.30 -1.09
N LYS A 166 -4.78 17.17 -0.50
CA LYS A 166 -3.86 16.35 0.28
C LYS A 166 -3.16 15.36 -0.65
N ILE A 167 -1.83 15.41 -0.69
CA ILE A 167 -1.03 14.55 -1.56
C ILE A 167 -0.40 13.45 -0.70
N TYR A 168 -0.70 12.21 -1.02
CA TYR A 168 -0.33 11.06 -0.20
C TYR A 168 0.84 10.26 -0.76
N LYS A 169 0.89 10.12 -2.09
CA LYS A 169 1.90 9.28 -2.75
C LYS A 169 2.19 9.82 -4.13
N VAL A 170 3.46 9.78 -4.52
CA VAL A 170 3.91 10.03 -5.88
C VAL A 170 4.56 8.76 -6.39
N MET A 171 4.18 8.33 -7.61
CA MET A 171 4.71 7.12 -8.24
C MET A 171 5.20 7.45 -9.64
N ALA A 172 6.37 6.92 -9.99
CA ALA A 172 6.88 7.01 -11.36
C ALA A 172 7.42 5.65 -11.82
N TYR A 173 7.48 5.48 -13.12
CA TYR A 173 7.92 4.27 -13.78
C TYR A 173 8.89 4.60 -14.92
N SER A 174 9.91 3.76 -15.10
CA SER A 174 10.81 3.81 -16.26
C SER A 174 11.22 2.40 -16.67
N LYS A 175 11.44 2.17 -17.98
CA LYS A 175 12.12 0.95 -18.46
C LYS A 175 13.59 0.92 -18.07
N ASP A 176 14.18 2.07 -17.78
CA ASP A 176 15.55 2.22 -17.34
C ASP A 176 15.63 2.04 -15.83
N CYS A 177 16.00 0.82 -15.41
CA CYS A 177 16.15 0.48 -13.99
C CYS A 177 17.33 1.22 -13.33
N GLU A 178 18.39 1.58 -14.09
CA GLU A 178 19.53 2.32 -13.55
C GLU A 178 19.09 3.74 -13.19
N LEU A 179 18.32 4.39 -14.06
CA LEU A 179 17.73 5.69 -13.79
C LEU A 179 16.83 5.66 -12.53
N ILE A 180 16.02 4.61 -12.36
CA ILE A 180 15.17 4.45 -11.16
C ILE A 180 16.05 4.33 -9.90
N GLU A 181 17.13 3.58 -9.92
CA GLU A 181 18.04 3.46 -8.78
C GLU A 181 18.78 4.77 -8.47
N GLU A 182 19.19 5.55 -9.49
CA GLU A 182 19.74 6.88 -9.29
C GLU A 182 18.76 7.83 -8.62
N LEU A 183 17.49 7.83 -9.08
CA LEU A 183 16.43 8.64 -8.49
C LEU A 183 16.13 8.23 -7.05
N LYS A 184 16.07 6.92 -6.75
CA LYS A 184 15.94 6.44 -5.37
C LYS A 184 17.08 6.93 -4.49
N GLY A 185 18.33 6.83 -4.98
CA GLY A 185 19.50 7.34 -4.27
C GLY A 185 19.48 8.85 -4.04
N LYS A 186 18.89 9.60 -4.95
CA LYS A 186 18.71 11.05 -4.84
C LYS A 186 17.65 11.42 -3.83
N PHE A 187 16.45 10.83 -3.94
CA PHE A 187 15.32 11.13 -3.08
C PHE A 187 15.51 10.64 -1.63
N ASN A 188 16.23 9.53 -1.42
CA ASN A 188 16.58 9.04 -0.08
C ASN A 188 17.44 10.01 0.77
N LYS A 189 17.98 11.08 0.16
CA LYS A 189 18.68 12.14 0.90
C LYS A 189 17.74 13.11 1.61
N ASN A 190 16.46 13.08 1.27
CA ASN A 190 15.44 13.90 1.91
C ASN A 190 14.82 13.11 3.08
N GLU A 191 15.06 13.57 4.31
CA GLU A 191 14.62 12.91 5.55
C GLU A 191 13.08 12.99 5.77
N ASN A 192 12.37 13.84 5.01
CA ASN A 192 10.92 14.01 5.14
C ASN A 192 10.12 12.97 4.34
N ILE A 193 10.75 12.27 3.40
CA ILE A 193 10.09 11.32 2.53
C ILE A 193 10.62 9.90 2.72
N ALA A 194 9.79 8.92 2.42
CA ALA A 194 10.16 7.52 2.31
C ALA A 194 10.08 7.09 0.85
N VAL A 195 11.12 6.41 0.38
CA VAL A 195 11.24 5.91 -0.98
C VAL A 195 11.16 4.40 -0.96
N ALA A 196 10.25 3.84 -1.73
CA ALA A 196 10.03 2.41 -1.88
C ALA A 196 9.88 2.03 -3.35
N SER A 197 9.77 0.75 -3.64
CA SER A 197 9.39 0.22 -4.94
C SER A 197 8.75 -1.15 -4.78
N THR A 198 7.88 -1.49 -5.72
CA THR A 198 7.30 -2.81 -5.86
C THR A 198 8.14 -3.65 -6.83
N PHE A 199 8.69 -3.01 -7.87
CA PHE A 199 9.55 -3.63 -8.88
C PHE A 199 10.85 -2.85 -9.04
N SER A 200 11.81 -3.38 -9.80
CA SER A 200 13.09 -2.71 -10.10
C SER A 200 12.95 -1.45 -10.97
N ASN A 201 11.81 -1.26 -11.59
CA ASN A 201 11.54 -0.24 -12.60
C ASN A 201 10.48 0.78 -12.17
N ASP A 202 10.13 0.82 -10.89
CA ASP A 202 9.25 1.81 -10.30
C ASP A 202 9.87 2.51 -9.09
N ILE A 203 9.31 3.64 -8.76
CA ILE A 203 9.60 4.39 -7.54
C ILE A 203 8.30 4.87 -6.93
N GLU A 204 8.16 4.67 -5.64
CA GLU A 204 7.04 5.09 -4.83
C GLU A 204 7.54 6.01 -3.72
N ILE A 205 6.99 7.19 -3.63
CA ILE A 205 7.40 8.22 -2.65
C ILE A 205 6.19 8.58 -1.80
N THR A 206 6.38 8.48 -0.47
CA THR A 206 5.40 8.88 0.55
C THR A 206 6.07 9.77 1.58
N HIS A 207 5.31 10.37 2.49
CA HIS A 207 5.89 11.02 3.66
C HIS A 207 6.60 9.98 4.55
N VAL A 208 7.74 10.32 5.14
CA VAL A 208 8.55 9.41 5.99
C VAL A 208 7.76 8.74 7.13
N ASN A 209 6.72 9.40 7.63
CA ASN A 209 5.83 8.86 8.66
C ASN A 209 4.63 8.07 8.09
N ALA A 210 4.41 8.08 6.77
CA ALA A 210 3.38 7.29 6.11
C ALA A 210 3.87 5.84 5.96
N GLN A 211 3.87 5.12 7.07
CA GLN A 211 4.27 3.72 7.16
C GLN A 211 3.17 2.94 7.87
N LYS A 212 2.88 1.72 7.41
CA LYS A 212 1.78 0.89 7.93
C LYS A 212 1.78 0.79 9.47
N GLY A 213 2.91 0.45 10.08
CA GLY A 213 3.03 0.34 11.53
C GLY A 213 2.86 1.67 12.27
N ARG A 214 3.39 2.77 11.70
CA ARG A 214 3.31 4.08 12.33
C ARG A 214 1.89 4.64 12.38
N ILE A 215 1.12 4.49 11.30
CA ILE A 215 -0.27 4.96 11.28
C ILE A 215 -1.14 4.10 12.19
N ILE A 216 -0.91 2.77 12.26
CA ILE A 216 -1.58 1.90 13.25
C ILE A 216 -1.29 2.41 14.66
N SER A 217 -0.02 2.70 14.99
CA SER A 217 0.39 3.22 16.30
C SER A 217 -0.27 4.56 16.67
N LYS A 218 -0.62 5.40 15.69
CA LYS A 218 -1.40 6.62 15.92
C LYS A 218 -2.87 6.32 16.20
N VAL A 219 -3.47 5.43 15.41
CA VAL A 219 -4.91 5.14 15.49
C VAL A 219 -5.26 4.36 16.75
N ILE A 220 -4.45 3.37 17.16
CA ILE A 220 -4.70 2.59 18.37
C ILE A 220 -4.74 3.46 19.63
N LYS A 221 -3.95 4.55 19.68
CA LYS A 221 -4.01 5.53 20.79
C LYS A 221 -5.38 6.20 20.87
N LYS A 222 -5.98 6.55 19.71
CA LYS A 222 -7.34 7.13 19.66
C LYS A 222 -8.42 6.12 20.04
N LEU A 223 -8.16 4.83 19.81
CA LEU A 223 -9.07 3.73 20.11
C LEU A 223 -8.89 3.12 21.52
N ASN A 224 -7.94 3.62 22.32
CA ASN A 224 -7.55 3.06 23.62
C ASN A 224 -7.19 1.56 23.51
N ILE A 225 -6.40 1.20 22.49
CA ILE A 225 -5.85 -0.13 22.28
C ILE A 225 -4.35 -0.07 22.56
N GLU A 226 -3.84 -1.00 23.37
CA GLU A 226 -2.41 -1.11 23.67
C GLU A 226 -1.67 -1.85 22.56
N LYS A 227 -0.35 -1.60 22.41
CA LYS A 227 0.46 -2.26 21.37
C LYS A 227 0.43 -3.79 21.47
N ASP A 228 0.41 -4.33 22.67
CA ASP A 228 0.35 -5.79 22.90
C ASP A 228 -1.04 -6.40 22.60
N GLU A 229 -2.03 -5.57 22.30
CA GLU A 229 -3.37 -5.98 21.87
C GLU A 229 -3.53 -5.92 20.35
N VAL A 230 -2.45 -5.59 19.62
CA VAL A 230 -2.42 -5.54 18.15
C VAL A 230 -1.65 -6.74 17.62
N MET A 231 -2.22 -7.42 16.65
CA MET A 231 -1.58 -8.47 15.86
C MET A 231 -1.35 -7.96 14.44
N VAL A 232 -0.17 -8.20 13.88
CA VAL A 232 0.18 -7.80 12.51
C VAL A 232 0.67 -8.98 11.68
N LEU A 233 0.35 -8.97 10.38
CA LEU A 233 0.79 -9.97 9.42
C LEU A 233 1.32 -9.28 8.16
N GLY A 234 2.40 -9.80 7.58
CA GLY A 234 3.00 -9.25 6.37
C GLY A 234 4.08 -10.18 5.79
N ASP A 235 4.61 -9.80 4.62
CA ASP A 235 5.58 -10.62 3.89
C ASP A 235 6.74 -9.83 3.27
N SER A 236 6.67 -8.51 3.19
CA SER A 236 7.63 -7.72 2.42
C SER A 236 8.09 -6.42 3.12
N PHE A 237 9.03 -5.70 2.53
CA PHE A 237 9.64 -4.51 3.14
C PHE A 237 8.67 -3.39 3.50
N ASN A 238 7.57 -3.23 2.77
CA ASN A 238 6.57 -2.23 3.09
C ASN A 238 5.82 -2.52 4.41
N ASP A 239 5.99 -3.73 4.96
CA ASP A 239 5.44 -4.17 6.25
C ASP A 239 6.41 -3.97 7.41
N TYR A 240 7.68 -3.68 7.13
CA TYR A 240 8.75 -3.61 8.14
C TYR A 240 8.36 -2.83 9.39
N SER A 241 7.71 -1.69 9.20
CA SER A 241 7.26 -0.86 10.32
C SER A 241 6.20 -1.53 11.20
N MET A 242 5.39 -2.46 10.66
CA MET A 242 4.45 -3.24 11.48
C MET A 242 5.20 -4.19 12.41
N PHE A 243 6.26 -4.83 11.91
CA PHE A 243 7.05 -5.78 12.69
C PHE A 243 7.92 -5.10 13.76
N THR A 244 8.37 -3.88 13.51
CA THR A 244 9.15 -3.11 14.50
C THR A 244 8.30 -2.40 15.55
N GLU A 245 7.03 -2.11 15.25
CA GLU A 245 6.11 -1.42 16.15
C GLU A 245 5.32 -2.38 17.05
N PHE A 246 5.08 -3.63 16.61
CA PHE A 246 4.17 -4.58 17.27
C PHE A 246 4.80 -5.95 17.54
N ASN A 247 4.70 -6.39 18.80
CA ASN A 247 5.29 -7.67 19.23
C ASN A 247 4.52 -8.90 18.72
N ASN A 248 3.19 -8.83 18.57
CA ASN A 248 2.40 -9.95 18.03
C ASN A 248 2.47 -9.93 16.50
N SER A 249 3.66 -10.14 15.95
CA SER A 249 3.95 -10.07 14.53
C SER A 249 4.14 -11.46 13.91
N PHE A 250 3.48 -11.68 12.78
CA PHE A 250 3.50 -12.93 12.03
C PHE A 250 4.04 -12.71 10.62
N ALA A 251 5.24 -13.21 10.33
CA ALA A 251 5.74 -13.31 8.97
C ALA A 251 5.03 -14.45 8.25
N MET A 252 4.62 -14.20 7.01
CA MET A 252 4.10 -15.26 6.15
C MET A 252 5.21 -16.25 5.77
N GLY A 253 4.85 -17.51 5.50
CA GLY A 253 5.82 -18.52 5.07
C GLY A 253 6.56 -18.17 3.77
N ASN A 254 5.90 -17.40 2.89
CA ASN A 254 6.49 -16.83 1.66
C ASN A 254 7.17 -15.47 1.87
N ALA A 255 7.24 -14.94 3.09
CA ALA A 255 7.86 -13.66 3.35
C ALA A 255 9.36 -13.67 3.03
N ILE A 256 9.91 -12.48 2.75
CA ILE A 256 11.36 -12.29 2.60
C ILE A 256 12.09 -12.59 3.93
N ASP A 257 13.34 -12.97 3.85
CA ASP A 257 14.11 -13.38 5.02
C ASP A 257 14.27 -12.24 6.05
N GLU A 258 14.38 -11.01 5.60
CA GLU A 258 14.48 -9.82 6.46
C GLU A 258 13.25 -9.67 7.35
N ILE A 259 12.06 -9.94 6.84
CA ILE A 259 10.81 -9.89 7.63
C ILE A 259 10.72 -11.08 8.55
N LYS A 260 11.08 -12.30 8.09
CA LYS A 260 11.11 -13.51 8.95
C LYS A 260 12.05 -13.34 10.14
N ASN A 261 13.19 -12.67 9.93
CA ASN A 261 14.19 -12.49 10.98
C ASN A 261 13.76 -11.54 12.11
N ILE A 262 12.84 -10.60 11.84
CA ILE A 262 12.34 -9.64 12.84
C ILE A 262 10.97 -10.00 13.40
N ALA A 263 10.27 -10.97 12.78
CA ALA A 263 8.96 -11.42 13.21
C ALA A 263 9.04 -12.24 14.50
N THR A 264 8.06 -12.07 15.39
CA THR A 264 7.94 -12.92 16.59
C THR A 264 7.51 -14.34 16.23
N TYR A 265 6.69 -14.48 15.19
CA TYR A 265 6.18 -15.77 14.71
C TYR A 265 6.29 -15.86 13.19
N ILE A 266 6.43 -17.09 12.71
CA ILE A 266 6.26 -17.43 11.30
C ILE A 266 4.99 -18.29 11.19
N THR A 267 4.12 -17.96 10.23
CA THR A 267 2.95 -18.75 9.86
C THR A 267 3.16 -19.44 8.51
N ASP A 268 2.14 -20.11 7.97
CA ASP A 268 2.18 -20.69 6.64
C ASP A 268 2.14 -19.63 5.53
N SER A 269 2.35 -20.04 4.28
CA SER A 269 2.28 -19.14 3.13
C SER A 269 0.85 -18.64 2.89
N ASN A 270 0.75 -17.58 2.08
CA ASN A 270 -0.53 -17.04 1.62
C ASN A 270 -1.37 -18.07 0.84
N ASP A 271 -0.73 -19.01 0.14
CA ASP A 271 -1.42 -20.12 -0.56
C ASP A 271 -1.91 -21.23 0.40
N ASN A 272 -1.37 -21.28 1.61
CA ASN A 272 -1.66 -22.32 2.61
C ASN A 272 -2.44 -21.79 3.84
N ASN A 273 -3.26 -20.74 3.65
CA ASN A 273 -4.10 -20.15 4.69
C ASN A 273 -3.32 -19.63 5.91
N GLY A 274 -2.13 -19.05 5.68
CA GLY A 274 -1.26 -18.56 6.75
C GLY A 274 -1.93 -17.53 7.65
N VAL A 275 -2.76 -16.64 7.10
CA VAL A 275 -3.52 -15.64 7.86
C VAL A 275 -4.50 -16.32 8.83
N ALA A 276 -5.29 -17.27 8.35
CA ALA A 276 -6.24 -18.00 9.19
C ALA A 276 -5.54 -18.74 10.35
N LYS A 277 -4.43 -19.43 10.05
CA LYS A 277 -3.66 -20.18 11.07
C LYS A 277 -3.08 -19.24 12.13
N ALA A 278 -2.58 -18.07 11.73
CA ALA A 278 -2.09 -17.08 12.66
C ALA A 278 -3.22 -16.50 13.53
N ILE A 279 -4.37 -16.18 12.94
CA ILE A 279 -5.55 -15.71 13.67
C ILE A 279 -5.97 -16.75 14.71
N TYR A 280 -6.18 -18.01 14.31
CA TYR A 280 -6.60 -19.07 15.22
C TYR A 280 -5.61 -19.34 16.35
N LYS A 281 -4.31 -19.11 16.13
CA LYS A 281 -3.30 -19.20 17.19
C LYS A 281 -3.49 -18.15 18.28
N MET A 282 -3.98 -16.97 17.92
CA MET A 282 -4.07 -15.81 18.84
C MET A 282 -5.44 -15.62 19.48
N ILE A 283 -6.52 -16.16 18.90
CA ILE A 283 -7.90 -15.93 19.37
C ILE A 283 -8.50 -17.12 20.15
N LYS A 284 -7.71 -18.19 20.34
CA LYS A 284 -8.13 -19.38 21.11
C LYS A 284 -8.39 -19.07 22.57
#